data_5d59f6de8d4dde718aba69d19ca9c6e8
#
_entry.id   5d59f6de8d4dde718aba69d19ca9c6e8
#
_cell.length_a   1.000
_cell.length_b   1.000
_cell.length_c   1.000
_cell.angle_alpha   90.00
_cell.angle_beta   90.00
_cell.angle_gamma   90.00
#
_symmetry.space_group_name_H-M   'P 1'
#
loop_
_entity.id
_entity.type
_entity.pdbx_description
1 polymer ?
#
loop_
_entity_poly.entity_id
_entity_poly.type
_entity_poly.pdbx_seq_one_letter_code
_entity_poly.pdbx_strand_id
1 'polypeptide(L)'
;MTLDSGALVIGLEHALRRKATVTGKPSAVVFREAVRQLAAEAGAPRLRLAEVAMVGDDLKTDVGGAHRAGLRGILVLSGKTDAAAFNDALADGRLRGPARPDGVGNGVKDVVEALIASR
;
A
#
# COMPACT_ATOMS: atom_id res chain seq x y z
N MET A 1 -3.10 -13.07 -20.98
CA MET A 1 -2.05 -12.03 -20.96
C MET A 1 -2.75 -10.69 -21.17
N THR A 2 -2.75 -9.82 -20.18
CA THR A 2 -3.46 -8.53 -20.24
C THR A 2 -2.43 -7.44 -20.48
N LEU A 3 -2.65 -6.58 -21.48
CA LEU A 3 -1.80 -5.43 -21.73
C LEU A 3 -2.06 -4.40 -20.63
N ASP A 4 -1.10 -4.19 -19.77
CA ASP A 4 -1.17 -3.19 -18.70
C ASP A 4 -0.71 -1.82 -19.22
N SER A 5 -1.21 -0.75 -18.59
CA SER A 5 -0.80 0.64 -18.85
C SER A 5 0.73 0.83 -18.79
N GLY A 6 1.41 0.04 -17.95
CA GLY A 6 2.87 0.03 -17.87
C GLY A 6 3.56 -0.27 -19.20
N ALA A 7 3.01 -1.13 -20.04
CA ALA A 7 3.56 -1.45 -21.36
C ALA A 7 3.50 -0.25 -22.29
N LEU A 8 2.42 0.54 -22.23
CA LEU A 8 2.28 1.78 -23.02
C LEU A 8 3.27 2.85 -22.55
N VAL A 9 3.43 2.99 -21.23
CA VAL A 9 4.40 3.94 -20.65
C VAL A 9 5.82 3.59 -21.08
N ILE A 10 6.23 2.33 -21.03
CA ILE A 10 7.56 1.88 -21.47
C ILE A 10 7.78 2.20 -22.96
N GLY A 11 6.77 2.00 -23.81
CA GLY A 11 6.84 2.36 -25.22
C GLY A 11 7.08 3.86 -25.44
N LEU A 12 6.38 4.70 -24.69
CA LEU A 12 6.56 6.16 -24.74
C LEU A 12 7.92 6.59 -24.17
N GLU A 13 8.37 6.01 -23.06
CA GLU A 13 9.70 6.25 -22.49
C GLU A 13 10.81 5.96 -23.52
N HIS A 14 10.67 4.83 -24.24
CA HIS A 14 11.62 4.46 -25.29
C HIS A 14 11.62 5.46 -26.44
N ALA A 15 10.44 5.82 -26.95
CA ALA A 15 10.30 6.75 -28.07
C ALA A 15 10.81 8.17 -27.72
N LEU A 16 10.53 8.64 -26.53
CA LEU A 16 10.89 9.98 -26.06
C LEU A 16 12.29 10.07 -25.43
N ARG A 17 12.97 8.94 -25.22
CA ARG A 17 14.24 8.83 -24.48
C ARG A 17 14.18 9.52 -23.10
N ARG A 18 13.06 9.46 -22.44
CA ARG A 18 12.81 10.05 -21.11
C ARG A 18 12.09 9.04 -20.23
N LYS A 19 12.39 9.07 -18.92
CA LYS A 19 11.70 8.26 -17.92
C LYS A 19 10.46 8.99 -17.40
N ALA A 20 9.37 8.24 -17.27
CA ALA A 20 8.16 8.74 -16.64
C ALA A 20 8.35 8.85 -15.11
N THR A 21 7.74 9.86 -14.52
CA THR A 21 7.62 9.95 -13.07
C THR A 21 6.31 9.27 -12.65
N VAL A 22 6.41 8.18 -11.89
CA VAL A 22 5.25 7.46 -11.37
C VAL A 22 4.74 8.19 -10.13
N THR A 23 3.54 8.76 -10.23
CA THR A 23 2.87 9.48 -9.13
C THR A 23 1.82 8.64 -8.41
N GLY A 24 1.39 7.50 -9.00
CA GLY A 24 0.46 6.54 -8.39
C GLY A 24 1.16 5.50 -7.51
N LYS A 25 0.37 4.66 -6.83
CA LYS A 25 0.88 3.49 -6.09
C LYS A 25 1.73 2.58 -7.03
N PRO A 26 2.84 2.05 -6.58
CA PRO A 26 3.40 2.01 -5.23
C PRO A 26 4.40 3.14 -4.89
N SER A 27 4.34 4.27 -5.58
CA SER A 27 5.26 5.41 -5.34
C SER A 27 5.06 5.98 -3.93
N ALA A 28 6.16 6.19 -3.19
CA ALA A 28 6.12 6.81 -1.88
C ALA A 28 5.57 8.25 -1.90
N VAL A 29 5.61 8.91 -3.04
CA VAL A 29 5.12 10.29 -3.24
C VAL A 29 3.63 10.38 -2.95
N VAL A 30 2.81 9.46 -3.53
CA VAL A 30 1.35 9.48 -3.34
C VAL A 30 0.97 9.25 -1.87
N PHE A 31 1.66 8.34 -1.18
CA PHE A 31 1.39 8.06 0.23
C PHE A 31 1.71 9.24 1.14
N ARG A 32 2.88 9.88 0.93
CA ARG A 32 3.30 11.04 1.72
C ARG A 32 2.39 12.25 1.47
N GLU A 33 1.96 12.46 0.24
CA GLU A 33 1.03 13.54 -0.08
C GLU A 33 -0.34 13.28 0.56
N ALA A 34 -0.85 12.04 0.54
CA ALA A 34 -2.09 11.68 1.23
C ALA A 34 -2.00 11.95 2.76
N VAL A 35 -0.87 11.60 3.39
CA VAL A 35 -0.65 11.90 4.82
C VAL A 35 -0.58 13.39 5.08
N ARG A 36 0.06 14.17 4.20
CA ARG A 36 0.12 15.63 4.32
C ARG A 36 -1.28 16.25 4.28
N GLN A 37 -2.13 15.81 3.36
CA GLN A 37 -3.52 16.27 3.26
C GLN A 37 -4.34 15.84 4.48
N LEU A 38 -4.23 14.58 4.90
CA LEU A 38 -4.89 14.09 6.11
C LEU A 38 -4.51 14.90 7.35
N ALA A 39 -3.22 15.19 7.52
CA ALA A 39 -2.72 15.97 8.64
C ALA A 39 -3.29 17.40 8.65
N ALA A 40 -3.42 18.01 7.48
CA ALA A 40 -4.01 19.34 7.34
C ALA A 40 -5.51 19.35 7.67
N GLU A 41 -6.27 18.38 7.12
CA GLU A 41 -7.72 18.26 7.35
C GLU A 41 -8.05 17.91 8.81
N ALA A 42 -7.25 17.05 9.44
CA ALA A 42 -7.43 16.64 10.83
C ALA A 42 -6.91 17.68 11.85
N GLY A 43 -6.31 18.78 11.42
CA GLY A 43 -5.66 19.73 12.32
C GLY A 43 -4.50 19.12 13.11
N ALA A 44 -3.82 18.12 12.58
CA ALA A 44 -2.75 17.36 13.22
C ALA A 44 -1.38 17.59 12.55
N PRO A 45 -0.80 18.81 12.62
CA PRO A 45 0.40 19.17 11.85
C PRO A 45 1.66 18.37 12.23
N ARG A 46 1.62 17.65 13.36
CA ARG A 46 2.72 16.80 13.85
C ARG A 46 2.49 15.31 13.60
N LEU A 47 1.48 14.93 12.79
CA LEU A 47 1.21 13.54 12.45
C LEU A 47 2.43 12.92 11.75
N ARG A 48 2.98 11.87 12.35
CA ARG A 48 4.14 11.15 11.80
C ARG A 48 3.67 10.06 10.85
N LEU A 49 4.45 9.79 9.80
CA LEU A 49 4.15 8.74 8.83
C LEU A 49 3.90 7.37 9.50
N ALA A 50 4.69 7.02 10.51
CA ALA A 50 4.54 5.76 11.25
C ALA A 50 3.26 5.65 12.11
N GLU A 51 2.52 6.74 12.29
CA GLU A 51 1.23 6.78 12.99
C GLU A 51 0.06 6.57 12.04
N VAL A 52 0.32 6.52 10.73
CA VAL A 52 -0.69 6.33 9.69
C VAL A 52 -0.57 4.92 9.11
N ALA A 53 -1.71 4.28 8.94
CA ALA A 53 -1.79 2.97 8.28
C ALA A 53 -2.48 3.10 6.92
N MET A 54 -1.89 2.46 5.90
CA MET A 54 -2.56 2.15 4.65
C MET A 54 -3.29 0.83 4.81
N VAL A 55 -4.58 0.80 4.54
CA VAL A 55 -5.40 -0.42 4.49
C VAL A 55 -5.67 -0.73 3.02
N GLY A 56 -5.29 -1.92 2.57
CA GLY A 56 -5.45 -2.31 1.17
C GLY A 56 -5.36 -3.81 0.95
N ASP A 57 -5.65 -4.26 -0.25
CA ASP A 57 -5.79 -5.67 -0.63
C ASP A 57 -4.60 -6.21 -1.45
N ASP A 58 -3.64 -5.36 -1.79
CA ASP A 58 -2.48 -5.73 -2.58
C ASP A 58 -1.19 -5.65 -1.75
N LEU A 59 -0.56 -6.81 -1.50
CA LEU A 59 0.70 -6.90 -0.77
C LEU A 59 1.83 -6.05 -1.36
N LYS A 60 1.90 -5.94 -2.67
CA LYS A 60 3.00 -5.24 -3.35
C LYS A 60 2.76 -3.74 -3.45
N THR A 61 1.57 -3.34 -3.87
CA THR A 61 1.28 -1.93 -4.18
C THR A 61 0.79 -1.17 -2.96
N ASP A 62 -0.01 -1.78 -2.11
CA ASP A 62 -0.57 -1.15 -0.92
C ASP A 62 0.37 -1.32 0.29
N VAL A 63 0.57 -2.54 0.74
CA VAL A 63 1.41 -2.83 1.91
C VAL A 63 2.86 -2.43 1.65
N GLY A 64 3.46 -2.96 0.60
CA GLY A 64 4.84 -2.63 0.24
C GLY A 64 5.05 -1.17 -0.15
N GLY A 65 4.05 -0.53 -0.74
CA GLY A 65 4.05 0.91 -1.04
C GLY A 65 4.03 1.76 0.23
N ALA A 66 3.16 1.41 1.19
CA ALA A 66 3.06 2.05 2.49
C ALA A 66 4.39 1.98 3.25
N HIS A 67 4.98 0.81 3.36
CA HIS A 67 6.27 0.62 4.04
C HIS A 67 7.41 1.42 3.41
N ARG A 68 7.49 1.47 2.08
CA ARG A 68 8.47 2.33 1.38
C ARG A 68 8.28 3.82 1.65
N ALA A 69 7.06 4.22 1.93
CA ALA A 69 6.74 5.60 2.29
C ALA A 69 6.96 5.91 3.78
N GLY A 70 7.13 4.90 4.63
CA GLY A 70 7.29 5.02 6.07
C GLY A 70 5.98 4.91 6.87
N LEU A 71 4.90 4.43 6.23
CA LEU A 71 3.61 4.14 6.86
C LEU A 71 3.55 2.69 7.33
N ARG A 72 2.55 2.37 8.13
CA ARG A 72 2.13 0.98 8.40
C ARG A 72 1.31 0.44 7.24
N GLY A 73 1.42 -0.87 6.97
CA GLY A 73 0.64 -1.56 5.95
C GLY A 73 -0.27 -2.62 6.56
N ILE A 74 -1.59 -2.48 6.40
CA ILE A 74 -2.58 -3.46 6.85
C ILE A 74 -3.22 -4.10 5.62
N LEU A 75 -3.15 -5.42 5.55
CA LEU A 75 -3.75 -6.19 4.47
C LEU A 75 -5.20 -6.55 4.80
N VAL A 76 -6.10 -6.40 3.84
CA VAL A 76 -7.46 -6.98 3.90
C VAL A 76 -7.60 -8.09 2.87
N LEU A 77 -8.21 -9.21 3.28
CA LEU A 77 -8.32 -10.44 2.49
C LEU A 77 -9.58 -10.49 1.62
N SER A 78 -10.29 -9.36 1.50
CA SER A 78 -11.54 -9.25 0.75
C SER A 78 -11.37 -8.83 -0.71
N GLY A 79 -10.13 -8.78 -1.22
CA GLY A 79 -9.85 -8.29 -2.56
C GLY A 79 -8.81 -9.12 -3.31
N LYS A 80 -7.80 -8.47 -3.88
CA LYS A 80 -6.80 -9.08 -4.76
C LYS A 80 -5.98 -10.18 -4.09
N THR A 81 -5.63 -10.00 -2.81
CA THR A 81 -4.98 -11.03 -2.01
C THR A 81 -6.03 -11.65 -1.10
N ASP A 82 -6.47 -12.85 -1.43
CA ASP A 82 -7.36 -13.63 -0.58
C ASP A 82 -6.59 -14.43 0.49
N ALA A 83 -7.33 -15.12 1.36
CA ALA A 83 -6.75 -15.91 2.45
C ALA A 83 -5.84 -17.04 1.95
N ALA A 84 -6.16 -17.66 0.83
CA ALA A 84 -5.36 -18.75 0.25
C ALA A 84 -4.03 -18.19 -0.26
N ALA A 85 -4.06 -17.15 -1.07
CA ALA A 85 -2.86 -16.50 -1.60
C ALA A 85 -1.96 -15.93 -0.48
N PHE A 86 -2.55 -15.40 0.59
CA PHE A 86 -1.81 -14.94 1.75
C PHE A 86 -1.11 -16.09 2.48
N ASN A 87 -1.81 -17.19 2.75
CA ASN A 87 -1.26 -18.36 3.42
C ASN A 87 -0.14 -19.01 2.59
N ASP A 88 -0.29 -19.11 1.28
CA ASP A 88 0.74 -19.59 0.37
C ASP A 88 1.98 -18.69 0.42
N ALA A 89 1.80 -17.38 0.39
CA ALA A 89 2.90 -16.44 0.49
C ALA A 89 3.62 -16.51 1.84
N LEU A 90 2.90 -16.82 2.91
CA LEU A 90 3.45 -17.03 4.25
C LEU A 90 4.27 -18.33 4.31
N ALA A 91 3.72 -19.43 3.80
CA ALA A 91 4.38 -20.74 3.75
C ALA A 91 5.66 -20.71 2.91
N ASP A 92 5.63 -20.05 1.77
CA ASP A 92 6.80 -19.88 0.87
C ASP A 92 7.86 -18.89 1.42
N GLY A 93 7.61 -18.27 2.57
CA GLY A 93 8.52 -17.29 3.16
C GLY A 93 8.68 -16.00 2.34
N ARG A 94 7.73 -15.71 1.43
CA ARG A 94 7.72 -14.49 0.62
C ARG A 94 7.37 -13.22 1.42
N LEU A 95 6.70 -13.39 2.57
CA LEU A 95 6.30 -12.28 3.45
C LEU A 95 7.43 -11.90 4.41
N ARG A 96 8.45 -11.21 3.90
CA ARG A 96 9.59 -10.72 4.68
C ARG A 96 9.84 -9.23 4.44
N GLY A 97 10.37 -8.56 5.46
CA GLY A 97 10.66 -7.13 5.39
C GLY A 97 9.44 -6.30 4.95
N PRO A 98 9.57 -5.42 3.95
CA PRO A 98 8.47 -4.56 3.50
C PRO A 98 7.27 -5.28 2.89
N ALA A 99 7.40 -6.56 2.56
CA ALA A 99 6.29 -7.36 2.04
C ALA A 99 5.41 -7.94 3.15
N ARG A 100 5.87 -7.94 4.41
CA ARG A 100 5.10 -8.45 5.54
C ARG A 100 4.15 -7.36 6.06
N PRO A 101 2.83 -7.57 6.07
CA PRO A 101 1.90 -6.59 6.63
C PRO A 101 2.05 -6.47 8.15
N ASP A 102 1.79 -5.27 8.68
CA ASP A 102 1.76 -5.01 10.14
C ASP A 102 0.49 -5.57 10.79
N GLY A 103 -0.57 -5.77 10.01
CA GLY A 103 -1.81 -6.39 10.44
C GLY A 103 -2.56 -6.98 9.25
N VAL A 104 -3.46 -7.92 9.54
CA VAL A 104 -4.32 -8.58 8.55
C VAL A 104 -5.74 -8.62 9.09
N GLY A 105 -6.72 -8.28 8.24
CA GLY A 105 -8.15 -8.38 8.53
C GLY A 105 -8.90 -9.05 7.38
N ASN A 106 -10.10 -9.58 7.64
CA ASN A 106 -10.92 -10.15 6.57
C ASN A 106 -11.48 -9.05 5.66
N GLY A 107 -11.73 -7.86 6.21
CA GLY A 107 -12.20 -6.69 5.48
C GLY A 107 -11.89 -5.40 6.21
N VAL A 108 -12.18 -4.26 5.56
CA VAL A 108 -11.93 -2.93 6.13
C VAL A 108 -12.68 -2.72 7.44
N LYS A 109 -13.92 -3.25 7.55
CA LYS A 109 -14.73 -3.14 8.76
C LYS A 109 -14.00 -3.73 9.97
N ASP A 110 -13.47 -4.94 9.86
CA ASP A 110 -12.78 -5.63 10.95
C ASP A 110 -11.56 -4.84 11.42
N VAL A 111 -10.82 -4.26 10.46
CA VAL A 111 -9.65 -3.43 10.77
C VAL A 111 -10.04 -2.17 11.54
N VAL A 112 -11.11 -1.49 11.11
CA VAL A 112 -11.60 -0.27 11.78
C VAL A 112 -12.10 -0.58 13.18
N GLU A 113 -12.89 -1.65 13.36
CA GLU A 113 -13.39 -2.09 14.67
C GLU A 113 -12.24 -2.42 15.63
N ALA A 114 -11.22 -3.13 15.16
CA ALA A 114 -10.04 -3.45 15.96
C ALA A 114 -9.24 -2.20 16.37
N LEU A 115 -9.10 -1.23 15.47
CA LEU A 115 -8.42 0.04 15.76
C LEU A 115 -9.18 0.91 16.78
N ILE A 116 -10.52 0.90 16.72
CA ILE A 116 -11.36 1.62 17.70
C ILE A 116 -11.29 0.95 19.06
N ALA A 117 -11.33 -0.39 19.12
CA ALA A 117 -11.28 -1.15 20.37
C ALA A 117 -9.90 -1.09 21.06
N SER A 118 -8.84 -0.73 20.34
CA SER A 118 -7.47 -0.62 20.89
C SER A 118 -7.14 0.74 21.52
N ARG A 119 -8.09 1.65 21.54
CA ARG A 119 -8.00 2.98 22.19
C ARG A 119 -8.54 2.87 23.61
#